data_816322602f5579e8a667b7a4a6e6b9e4
#
_entry.id   816322602f5579e8a667b7a4a6e6b9e4
#
_cell.length_a   1.000
_cell.length_b   1.000
_cell.length_c   1.000
_cell.angle_alpha   90.00
_cell.angle_beta   90.00
_cell.angle_gamma   90.00
#
_symmetry.space_group_name_H-M   'P 1'
#
loop_
_entity.id
_entity.type
_entity.pdbx_description
1 polymer ?
#
loop_
_entity_poly.entity_id
_entity_poly.type
_entity_poly.pdbx_seq_one_letter_code
_entity_poly.pdbx_strand_id
1 'polypeptide(L)'
;MDFFAPLAQIDPVILIAATAIMAVGGFVKGAVGFALPMIGIGGIGSFLPAQETVAILLLPTLVSNLWQTLRQGIGPAVLTLRRFWKLNLLLGLTIGLAAQLMPVIPSAGLFVFLGGLVCTAAGLQLIGWRPRAPEAARPRAVLEIVTGLFAGVCGGLSGVWGPPVLFFLISLGAEKTLQIRSLGLAFLVGSAILVPAHVKSGILDDLTLPFSLAMCLPVVVGMAIGLRYQDRMDQVLFRKVALAVLCIAGLNLLRRGLM
;
A
#
# COMPACT_ATOMS: atom_id res chain seq x y z
N MET A 1 4.30 30.38 -11.03
CA MET A 1 3.99 30.00 -9.64
C MET A 1 4.87 28.82 -9.28
N ASP A 2 5.56 28.89 -8.17
CA ASP A 2 6.41 27.79 -7.72
C ASP A 2 5.50 26.63 -7.25
N PHE A 3 5.56 25.50 -7.95
CA PHE A 3 4.72 24.32 -7.67
C PHE A 3 4.90 23.80 -6.23
N PHE A 4 6.08 23.99 -5.65
CA PHE A 4 6.40 23.57 -4.29
C PHE A 4 6.17 24.65 -3.22
N ALA A 5 5.72 25.84 -3.59
CA ALA A 5 5.44 26.91 -2.62
C ALA A 5 4.46 26.47 -1.48
N PRO A 6 3.43 25.62 -1.72
CA PRO A 6 2.57 25.15 -0.64
C PRO A 6 3.29 24.36 0.45
N LEU A 7 4.42 23.70 0.14
CA LEU A 7 5.21 22.97 1.15
C LEU A 7 5.80 23.89 2.22
N ALA A 8 6.07 25.15 1.90
CA ALA A 8 6.57 26.13 2.86
C ALA A 8 5.55 26.49 3.96
N GLN A 9 4.27 26.14 3.76
CA GLN A 9 3.19 26.35 4.73
C GLN A 9 3.04 25.15 5.71
N ILE A 10 3.68 24.03 5.41
CA ILE A 10 3.65 22.84 6.27
C ILE A 10 4.67 23.02 7.40
N ASP A 11 4.27 22.67 8.63
CA ASP A 11 5.20 22.65 9.76
C ASP A 11 6.46 21.81 9.40
N PRO A 12 7.67 22.39 9.52
CA PRO A 12 8.91 21.69 9.24
C PRO A 12 9.07 20.37 9.99
N VAL A 13 8.52 20.25 11.21
CA VAL A 13 8.54 19.01 12.00
C VAL A 13 7.71 17.94 11.32
N ILE A 14 6.53 18.28 10.80
CA ILE A 14 5.67 17.38 10.04
C ILE A 14 6.38 16.91 8.76
N LEU A 15 7.01 17.83 8.04
CA LEU A 15 7.71 17.51 6.80
C LEU A 15 8.90 16.56 7.04
N ILE A 16 9.71 16.83 8.07
CA ILE A 16 10.85 15.99 8.47
C ILE A 16 10.35 14.61 8.90
N ALA A 17 9.32 14.54 9.76
CA ALA A 17 8.75 13.29 10.23
C ALA A 17 8.18 12.45 9.07
N ALA A 18 7.41 13.07 8.17
CA ALA A 18 6.88 12.41 6.99
C ALA A 18 8.00 11.86 6.09
N THR A 19 9.04 12.68 5.84
CA THR A 19 10.23 12.28 5.06
C THR A 19 10.92 11.06 5.67
N ALA A 20 11.15 11.04 6.98
CA ALA A 20 11.77 9.92 7.68
C ALA A 20 10.91 8.65 7.60
N ILE A 21 9.59 8.78 7.84
CA ILE A 21 8.64 7.66 7.74
C ILE A 21 8.62 7.09 6.32
N MET A 22 8.60 7.95 5.31
CA MET A 22 8.58 7.54 3.91
C MET A 22 9.89 6.88 3.47
N ALA A 23 11.05 7.36 3.95
CA ALA A 23 12.32 6.72 3.72
C ALA A 23 12.39 5.30 4.34
N VAL A 24 11.92 5.16 5.61
CA VAL A 24 11.79 3.87 6.28
C VAL A 24 10.80 2.96 5.54
N GLY A 25 9.65 3.47 5.14
CA GLY A 25 8.65 2.73 4.36
C GLY A 25 9.21 2.23 3.03
N GLY A 26 9.95 3.08 2.34
CA GLY A 26 10.69 2.72 1.12
C GLY A 26 11.72 1.62 1.37
N PHE A 27 12.53 1.76 2.42
CA PHE A 27 13.53 0.76 2.81
C PHE A 27 12.87 -0.61 3.09
N VAL A 28 11.81 -0.64 3.92
CA VAL A 28 11.08 -1.87 4.23
C VAL A 28 10.48 -2.47 2.95
N LYS A 29 9.87 -1.64 2.09
CA LYS A 29 9.35 -2.10 0.80
C LYS A 29 10.44 -2.70 -0.08
N GLY A 30 11.62 -2.09 -0.16
CA GLY A 30 12.76 -2.60 -0.90
C GLY A 30 13.24 -3.94 -0.36
N ALA A 31 13.32 -4.09 0.96
CA ALA A 31 13.80 -5.29 1.62
C ALA A 31 12.82 -6.47 1.55
N VAL A 32 11.50 -6.25 1.73
CA VAL A 32 10.49 -7.32 1.79
C VAL A 32 9.47 -7.32 0.66
N GLY A 33 9.42 -6.28 -0.17
CA GLY A 33 8.54 -6.18 -1.34
C GLY A 33 7.15 -5.59 -1.08
N PHE A 34 6.82 -5.17 0.15
CA PHE A 34 5.51 -4.61 0.50
C PHE A 34 5.62 -3.67 1.72
N ALA A 35 4.50 -3.26 2.28
CA ALA A 35 4.35 -2.50 3.53
C ALA A 35 4.51 -0.98 3.45
N LEU A 36 4.98 -0.38 2.35
CA LEU A 36 5.11 1.09 2.23
C LEU A 36 3.79 1.82 2.60
N PRO A 37 2.61 1.50 2.00
CA PRO A 37 1.39 2.20 2.37
C PRO A 37 1.00 2.01 3.84
N MET A 38 1.22 0.81 4.39
CA MET A 38 0.88 0.51 5.78
C MET A 38 1.75 1.31 6.76
N ILE A 39 3.07 1.41 6.48
CA ILE A 39 4.01 2.21 7.29
C ILE A 39 3.68 3.70 7.18
N GLY A 40 3.42 4.17 5.96
CA GLY A 40 3.04 5.56 5.73
C GLY A 40 1.75 5.93 6.46
N ILE A 41 0.71 5.11 6.35
CA ILE A 41 -0.57 5.35 7.03
C ILE A 41 -0.41 5.25 8.56
N GLY A 42 0.28 4.25 9.06
CA GLY A 42 0.51 4.10 10.50
C GLY A 42 1.35 5.22 11.09
N GLY A 43 2.37 5.68 10.36
CA GLY A 43 3.27 6.75 10.78
C GLY A 43 2.68 8.15 10.55
N ILE A 44 2.44 8.53 9.29
CA ILE A 44 1.92 9.87 8.94
C ILE A 44 0.50 10.06 9.47
N GLY A 45 -0.35 9.03 9.41
CA GLY A 45 -1.68 9.03 10.00
C GLY A 45 -1.69 9.17 11.53
N SER A 46 -0.55 9.16 12.20
CA SER A 46 -0.45 9.48 13.63
C SER A 46 -0.60 10.98 13.91
N PHE A 47 -0.35 11.85 12.93
CA PHE A 47 -0.37 13.30 13.09
C PHE A 47 -1.14 14.06 12.00
N LEU A 48 -1.42 13.45 10.84
CA LEU A 48 -2.27 14.05 9.80
C LEU A 48 -3.64 13.37 9.71
N PRO A 49 -4.65 14.05 9.11
CA PRO A 49 -5.94 13.45 8.75
C PRO A 49 -5.79 12.26 7.82
N ALA A 50 -6.77 11.33 7.84
CA ALA A 50 -6.70 10.10 7.05
C ALA A 50 -6.67 10.37 5.54
N GLN A 51 -7.48 11.32 5.05
CA GLN A 51 -7.56 11.68 3.63
C GLN A 51 -6.22 12.26 3.14
N GLU A 52 -5.64 13.22 3.87
CA GLU A 52 -4.34 13.80 3.55
C GLU A 52 -3.23 12.75 3.56
N THR A 53 -3.25 11.88 4.58
CA THR A 53 -2.29 10.76 4.69
C THR A 53 -2.33 9.87 3.46
N VAL A 54 -3.52 9.50 2.99
CA VAL A 54 -3.66 8.68 1.77
C VAL A 54 -3.18 9.45 0.54
N ALA A 55 -3.54 10.73 0.40
CA ALA A 55 -3.11 11.56 -0.72
C ALA A 55 -1.57 11.63 -0.84
N ILE A 56 -0.88 11.87 0.28
CA ILE A 56 0.59 11.94 0.33
C ILE A 56 1.25 10.63 -0.11
N LEU A 57 0.61 9.50 0.12
CA LEU A 57 1.13 8.17 -0.23
C LEU A 57 0.92 7.77 -1.69
N LEU A 58 0.06 8.46 -2.45
CA LEU A 58 -0.37 8.03 -3.79
C LEU A 58 0.79 7.97 -4.78
N LEU A 59 1.49 9.08 -5.01
CA LEU A 59 2.59 9.13 -5.99
C LEU A 59 3.79 8.26 -5.57
N PRO A 60 4.26 8.28 -4.31
CA PRO A 60 5.28 7.35 -3.86
C PRO A 60 4.92 5.88 -4.06
N THR A 61 3.65 5.52 -3.83
CA THR A 61 3.15 4.17 -4.07
C THR A 61 3.18 3.84 -5.56
N LEU A 62 2.71 4.73 -6.43
CA LEU A 62 2.76 4.57 -7.88
C LEU A 62 4.20 4.36 -8.38
N VAL A 63 5.10 5.29 -8.05
CA VAL A 63 6.51 5.28 -8.51
C VAL A 63 7.24 4.03 -8.02
N SER A 64 7.13 3.71 -6.73
CA SER A 64 7.82 2.55 -6.16
C SER A 64 7.30 1.22 -6.71
N ASN A 65 6.01 1.12 -7.05
CA ASN A 65 5.45 -0.08 -7.65
C ASN A 65 5.71 -0.19 -9.15
N LEU A 66 5.84 0.91 -9.86
CA LEU A 66 6.33 0.91 -11.23
C LEU A 66 7.74 0.29 -11.29
N TRP A 67 8.66 0.77 -10.43
CA TRP A 67 10.00 0.19 -10.31
C TRP A 67 9.96 -1.30 -9.94
N GLN A 68 9.19 -1.67 -8.89
CA GLN A 68 9.07 -3.06 -8.45
C GLN A 68 8.55 -4.00 -9.55
N THR A 69 7.53 -3.57 -10.29
CA THR A 69 6.89 -4.35 -11.34
C THR A 69 7.82 -4.57 -12.53
N LEU A 70 8.57 -3.53 -12.92
CA LEU A 70 9.44 -3.55 -14.09
C LEU A 70 10.85 -4.06 -13.80
N ARG A 71 11.22 -4.26 -12.53
CA ARG A 71 12.58 -4.70 -12.14
C ARG A 71 13.03 -5.99 -12.82
N GLN A 72 12.11 -6.90 -13.13
CA GLN A 72 12.37 -8.17 -13.80
C GLN A 72 12.11 -8.12 -15.31
N GLY A 73 11.83 -6.94 -15.86
CA GLY A 73 11.49 -6.72 -17.25
C GLY A 73 9.97 -6.69 -17.52
N ILE A 74 9.62 -6.18 -18.70
CA ILE A 74 8.22 -6.00 -19.15
C ILE A 74 7.55 -7.35 -19.42
N GLY A 75 8.25 -8.30 -20.03
CA GLY A 75 7.70 -9.62 -20.38
C GLY A 75 7.12 -10.36 -19.16
N PRO A 76 7.90 -10.59 -18.09
CA PRO A 76 7.38 -11.16 -16.84
C PRO A 76 6.24 -10.38 -16.21
N ALA A 77 6.22 -9.04 -16.30
CA ALA A 77 5.13 -8.22 -15.80
C ALA A 77 3.82 -8.49 -16.58
N VAL A 78 3.88 -8.52 -17.92
CA VAL A 78 2.73 -8.82 -18.78
C VAL A 78 2.21 -10.25 -18.55
N LEU A 79 3.09 -11.23 -18.40
CA LEU A 79 2.69 -12.61 -18.10
C LEU A 79 1.97 -12.68 -16.73
N THR A 80 2.43 -11.93 -15.74
CA THR A 80 1.79 -11.86 -14.42
C THR A 80 0.42 -11.18 -14.51
N LEU A 81 0.29 -10.10 -15.29
CA LEU A 81 -1.00 -9.44 -15.53
C LEU A 81 -1.99 -10.38 -16.18
N ARG A 82 -1.57 -11.11 -17.22
CA ARG A 82 -2.42 -12.11 -17.90
C ARG A 82 -2.83 -13.24 -16.96
N ARG A 83 -1.91 -13.69 -16.09
CA ARG A 83 -2.19 -14.77 -15.12
C ARG A 83 -3.24 -14.37 -14.09
N PHE A 84 -3.21 -13.13 -13.60
CA PHE A 84 -4.09 -12.61 -12.55
C PHE A 84 -4.95 -11.44 -13.05
N TRP A 85 -5.43 -11.52 -14.30
CA TRP A 85 -6.19 -10.43 -14.93
C TRP A 85 -7.52 -10.14 -14.24
N LYS A 86 -8.22 -11.19 -13.75
CA LYS A 86 -9.50 -11.03 -13.03
C LYS A 86 -9.30 -10.25 -11.73
N LEU A 87 -8.29 -10.64 -10.96
CA LEU A 87 -7.93 -9.94 -9.73
C LEU A 87 -7.64 -8.46 -10.02
N ASN A 88 -6.75 -8.18 -10.98
CA ASN A 88 -6.33 -6.80 -11.27
C ASN A 88 -7.46 -5.96 -11.86
N LEU A 89 -8.29 -6.52 -12.74
CA LEU A 89 -9.45 -5.82 -13.30
C LEU A 89 -10.46 -5.44 -12.21
N LEU A 90 -10.87 -6.42 -11.39
CA LEU A 90 -11.87 -6.19 -10.34
C LEU A 90 -11.34 -5.29 -9.23
N LEU A 91 -10.07 -5.47 -8.84
CA LEU A 91 -9.38 -4.57 -7.93
C LEU A 91 -9.42 -3.13 -8.46
N GLY A 92 -9.04 -2.93 -9.72
CA GLY A 92 -9.04 -1.59 -10.31
C GLY A 92 -10.45 -0.96 -10.37
N LEU A 93 -11.45 -1.71 -10.84
CA LEU A 93 -12.83 -1.22 -10.91
C LEU A 93 -13.37 -0.84 -9.53
N THR A 94 -13.17 -1.71 -8.53
CA THR A 94 -13.67 -1.44 -7.17
C THR A 94 -12.87 -0.37 -6.44
N ILE A 95 -11.56 -0.21 -6.69
CA ILE A 95 -10.79 0.95 -6.22
C ILE A 95 -11.41 2.24 -6.73
N GLY A 96 -11.65 2.33 -8.05
CA GLY A 96 -12.20 3.54 -8.66
C GLY A 96 -13.58 3.93 -8.11
N LEU A 97 -14.43 2.93 -7.83
CA LEU A 97 -15.75 3.15 -7.22
C LEU A 97 -15.65 3.51 -5.74
N ALA A 98 -14.90 2.76 -4.95
CA ALA A 98 -14.80 2.96 -3.51
C ALA A 98 -14.07 4.27 -3.15
N ALA A 99 -13.11 4.72 -3.98
CA ALA A 99 -12.41 5.98 -3.77
C ALA A 99 -13.36 7.21 -3.77
N GLN A 100 -14.49 7.12 -4.48
CA GLN A 100 -15.48 8.20 -4.49
C GLN A 100 -16.20 8.35 -3.14
N LEU A 101 -16.18 7.33 -2.29
CA LEU A 101 -16.80 7.38 -0.96
C LEU A 101 -15.84 7.95 0.10
N MET A 102 -14.53 8.00 -0.17
CA MET A 102 -13.53 8.46 0.80
C MET A 102 -13.79 9.89 1.32
N PRO A 103 -14.17 10.89 0.49
CA PRO A 103 -14.40 12.25 0.96
C PRO A 103 -15.56 12.39 1.93
N VAL A 104 -16.56 11.48 1.86
CA VAL A 104 -17.77 11.54 2.68
C VAL A 104 -17.68 10.73 3.97
N ILE A 105 -16.63 9.91 4.11
CA ILE A 105 -16.40 9.11 5.33
C ILE A 105 -15.61 9.96 6.34
N PRO A 106 -16.11 10.11 7.58
CA PRO A 106 -15.37 10.81 8.63
C PRO A 106 -14.00 10.18 8.88
N SER A 107 -12.98 11.00 9.15
CA SER A 107 -11.61 10.53 9.43
C SER A 107 -11.54 9.48 10.53
N ALA A 108 -12.39 9.61 11.57
CA ALA A 108 -12.50 8.60 12.64
C ALA A 108 -12.87 7.22 12.09
N GLY A 109 -13.88 7.13 11.23
CA GLY A 109 -14.28 5.87 10.58
C GLY A 109 -13.17 5.28 9.70
N LEU A 110 -12.46 6.12 8.95
CA LEU A 110 -11.30 5.70 8.17
C LEU A 110 -10.17 5.19 9.05
N PHE A 111 -9.86 5.84 10.16
CA PHE A 111 -8.83 5.38 11.09
C PHE A 111 -9.17 4.04 11.76
N VAL A 112 -10.44 3.83 12.15
CA VAL A 112 -10.89 2.53 12.67
C VAL A 112 -10.74 1.44 11.61
N PHE A 113 -11.20 1.70 10.40
CA PHE A 113 -11.10 0.76 9.28
C PHE A 113 -9.64 0.44 8.93
N LEU A 114 -8.79 1.45 8.79
CA LEU A 114 -7.36 1.32 8.50
C LEU A 114 -6.62 0.58 9.61
N GLY A 115 -6.83 0.99 10.85
CA GLY A 115 -6.20 0.37 12.01
C GLY A 115 -6.60 -1.10 12.15
N GLY A 116 -7.88 -1.42 11.99
CA GLY A 116 -8.39 -2.80 11.97
C GLY A 116 -7.77 -3.64 10.86
N LEU A 117 -7.72 -3.11 9.64
CA LEU A 117 -7.12 -3.78 8.48
C LEU A 117 -5.63 -4.07 8.69
N VAL A 118 -4.87 -3.05 9.14
CA VAL A 118 -3.42 -3.18 9.39
C VAL A 118 -3.15 -4.16 10.52
N CYS A 119 -3.85 -4.05 11.67
CA CYS A 119 -3.67 -4.97 12.81
C CYS A 119 -4.01 -6.41 12.43
N THR A 120 -5.14 -6.63 11.78
CA THR A 120 -5.56 -7.97 11.35
C THR A 120 -4.56 -8.56 10.38
N ALA A 121 -4.15 -7.82 9.37
CA ALA A 121 -3.21 -8.29 8.36
C ALA A 121 -1.82 -8.60 8.95
N ALA A 122 -1.29 -7.70 9.79
CA ALA A 122 0.00 -7.90 10.43
C ALA A 122 -0.05 -9.03 11.47
N GLY A 123 -1.12 -9.11 12.27
CA GLY A 123 -1.32 -10.16 13.25
C GLY A 123 -1.41 -11.56 12.62
N LEU A 124 -2.23 -11.73 11.60
CA LEU A 124 -2.34 -13.00 10.86
C LEU A 124 -0.99 -13.44 10.26
N GLN A 125 -0.21 -12.50 9.75
CA GLN A 125 1.12 -12.79 9.21
C GLN A 125 2.13 -13.12 10.31
N LEU A 126 2.06 -12.49 11.50
CA LEU A 126 2.93 -12.77 12.65
C LEU A 126 2.71 -14.18 13.21
N ILE A 127 1.46 -14.62 13.32
CA ILE A 127 1.14 -16.00 13.76
C ILE A 127 1.40 -17.05 12.67
N GLY A 128 1.87 -16.60 11.48
CA GLY A 128 2.20 -17.50 10.38
C GLY A 128 0.98 -18.15 9.70
N TRP A 129 -0.21 -17.53 9.81
CA TRP A 129 -1.40 -18.03 9.14
C TRP A 129 -1.22 -18.11 7.63
N ARG A 130 -1.41 -19.30 7.08
CA ARG A 130 -1.25 -19.60 5.65
C ARG A 130 -2.50 -20.27 5.12
N PRO A 131 -3.44 -19.51 4.55
CA PRO A 131 -4.61 -20.09 3.92
C PRO A 131 -4.18 -20.97 2.72
N ARG A 132 -4.96 -22.02 2.41
CA ARG A 132 -4.77 -22.85 1.23
C ARG A 132 -5.90 -22.58 0.24
N ALA A 133 -5.53 -22.28 -1.00
CA ALA A 133 -6.52 -22.14 -2.06
C ALA A 133 -7.08 -23.51 -2.47
N PRO A 134 -8.34 -23.56 -2.92
CA PRO A 134 -8.90 -24.75 -3.53
C PRO A 134 -8.08 -25.20 -4.75
N GLU A 135 -7.91 -26.50 -4.93
CA GLU A 135 -7.18 -27.05 -6.09
C GLU A 135 -7.98 -26.95 -7.39
N ALA A 136 -9.30 -27.07 -7.30
CA ALA A 136 -10.18 -26.98 -8.46
C ALA A 136 -10.19 -25.59 -9.09
N ALA A 137 -10.21 -25.53 -10.42
CA ALA A 137 -10.09 -24.27 -11.18
C ALA A 137 -11.25 -23.30 -10.92
N ARG A 138 -12.48 -23.79 -10.79
CA ARG A 138 -13.68 -22.96 -10.60
C ARG A 138 -13.70 -22.23 -9.26
N PRO A 139 -13.55 -22.91 -8.09
CA PRO A 139 -13.48 -22.20 -6.81
C PRO A 139 -12.23 -21.33 -6.66
N ARG A 140 -11.12 -21.68 -7.33
CA ARG A 140 -9.92 -20.82 -7.41
C ARG A 140 -10.21 -19.52 -8.15
N ALA A 141 -10.96 -19.56 -9.26
CA ALA A 141 -11.37 -18.35 -9.98
C ALA A 141 -12.31 -17.47 -9.14
N VAL A 142 -13.22 -18.10 -8.37
CA VAL A 142 -14.07 -17.35 -7.42
C VAL A 142 -13.24 -16.68 -6.34
N LEU A 143 -12.25 -17.37 -5.77
CA LEU A 143 -11.35 -16.79 -4.77
C LEU A 143 -10.57 -15.58 -5.34
N GLU A 144 -10.09 -15.67 -6.58
CA GLU A 144 -9.44 -14.58 -7.29
C GLU A 144 -10.37 -13.37 -7.43
N ILE A 145 -11.62 -13.59 -7.86
CA ILE A 145 -12.65 -12.54 -8.01
C ILE A 145 -12.95 -11.88 -6.66
N VAL A 146 -13.27 -12.67 -5.64
CA VAL A 146 -13.60 -12.16 -4.29
C VAL A 146 -12.43 -11.36 -3.72
N THR A 147 -11.20 -11.87 -3.91
CA THR A 147 -10.01 -11.15 -3.46
C THR A 147 -9.87 -9.80 -4.18
N GLY A 148 -10.06 -9.75 -5.50
CA GLY A 148 -9.99 -8.51 -6.27
C GLY A 148 -11.02 -7.49 -5.80
N LEU A 149 -12.28 -7.89 -5.64
CA LEU A 149 -13.37 -7.04 -5.14
C LEU A 149 -13.06 -6.51 -3.73
N PHE A 150 -12.73 -7.39 -2.79
CA PHE A 150 -12.45 -7.01 -1.41
C PHE A 150 -11.20 -6.11 -1.29
N ALA A 151 -10.12 -6.50 -1.98
CA ALA A 151 -8.90 -5.70 -2.01
C ALA A 151 -9.15 -4.31 -2.62
N GLY A 152 -9.99 -4.23 -3.65
CA GLY A 152 -10.35 -2.97 -4.28
C GLY A 152 -11.18 -2.06 -3.38
N VAL A 153 -12.15 -2.58 -2.63
CA VAL A 153 -12.89 -1.81 -1.63
C VAL A 153 -11.93 -1.29 -0.55
N CYS A 154 -11.11 -2.18 0.03
CA CYS A 154 -10.09 -1.76 1.00
C CYS A 154 -9.19 -0.65 0.42
N GLY A 155 -8.71 -0.85 -0.81
CA GLY A 155 -7.80 0.08 -1.48
C GLY A 155 -8.41 1.44 -1.75
N GLY A 156 -9.64 1.49 -2.25
CA GLY A 156 -10.34 2.74 -2.56
C GLY A 156 -10.65 3.57 -1.32
N LEU A 157 -10.98 2.92 -0.19
CA LEU A 157 -11.28 3.59 1.07
C LEU A 157 -10.03 3.95 1.89
N SER A 158 -8.91 3.27 1.68
CA SER A 158 -7.80 3.32 2.63
C SER A 158 -6.41 3.46 2.01
N GLY A 159 -6.28 3.30 0.71
CA GLY A 159 -4.98 3.19 0.07
C GLY A 159 -4.21 1.90 0.39
N VAL A 160 -4.84 0.91 1.08
CA VAL A 160 -4.20 -0.35 1.49
C VAL A 160 -4.95 -1.56 0.96
N TRP A 161 -4.44 -2.19 -0.07
CA TRP A 161 -5.01 -3.42 -0.67
C TRP A 161 -4.01 -4.58 -0.73
N GLY A 162 -2.78 -4.36 -0.25
CA GLY A 162 -1.73 -5.38 -0.25
C GLY A 162 -2.04 -6.64 0.53
N PRO A 163 -2.55 -6.57 1.78
CA PRO A 163 -2.80 -7.75 2.59
C PRO A 163 -3.74 -8.77 1.96
N PRO A 164 -4.94 -8.43 1.45
CA PRO A 164 -5.80 -9.40 0.79
C PRO A 164 -5.12 -10.07 -0.41
N VAL A 165 -4.43 -9.29 -1.25
CA VAL A 165 -3.69 -9.81 -2.41
C VAL A 165 -2.56 -10.73 -1.97
N LEU A 166 -1.81 -10.36 -0.93
CA LEU A 166 -0.73 -11.21 -0.39
C LEU A 166 -1.28 -12.55 0.13
N PHE A 167 -2.38 -12.53 0.90
CA PHE A 167 -2.99 -13.77 1.39
C PHE A 167 -3.49 -14.67 0.27
N PHE A 168 -4.05 -14.10 -0.79
CA PHE A 168 -4.40 -14.85 -1.99
C PHE A 168 -3.18 -15.52 -2.61
N LEU A 169 -2.07 -14.79 -2.81
CA LEU A 169 -0.85 -15.34 -3.39
C LEU A 169 -0.20 -16.42 -2.50
N ILE A 170 -0.22 -16.23 -1.18
CA ILE A 170 0.23 -17.25 -0.21
C ILE A 170 -0.64 -18.50 -0.31
N SER A 171 -1.96 -18.34 -0.41
CA SER A 171 -2.88 -19.48 -0.51
C SER A 171 -2.64 -20.34 -1.75
N LEU A 172 -2.17 -19.71 -2.83
CA LEU A 172 -1.77 -20.39 -4.07
C LEU A 172 -0.41 -21.09 -3.99
N GLY A 173 0.32 -20.97 -2.87
CA GLY A 173 1.72 -21.42 -2.78
C GLY A 173 2.67 -20.69 -3.75
N ALA A 174 2.34 -19.44 -4.12
CA ALA A 174 3.15 -18.69 -5.07
C ALA A 174 4.58 -18.49 -4.54
N GLU A 175 5.58 -18.65 -5.39
CA GLU A 175 6.98 -18.37 -5.05
C GLU A 175 7.18 -16.89 -4.70
N LYS A 176 8.18 -16.59 -3.84
CA LYS A 176 8.50 -15.23 -3.37
C LYS A 176 8.60 -14.22 -4.51
N THR A 177 9.28 -14.58 -5.59
CA THR A 177 9.47 -13.73 -6.78
C THR A 177 8.15 -13.37 -7.45
N LEU A 178 7.25 -14.36 -7.61
CA LEU A 178 5.91 -14.14 -8.16
C LEU A 178 5.04 -13.34 -7.21
N GLN A 179 5.13 -13.56 -5.89
CA GLN A 179 4.42 -12.77 -4.88
C GLN A 179 4.82 -11.29 -4.98
N ILE A 180 6.11 -10.97 -4.95
CA ILE A 180 6.63 -9.60 -5.01
C ILE A 180 6.19 -8.90 -6.31
N ARG A 181 6.31 -9.58 -7.47
CA ARG A 181 5.90 -9.03 -8.76
C ARG A 181 4.39 -8.82 -8.86
N SER A 182 3.60 -9.79 -8.41
CA SER A 182 2.13 -9.69 -8.43
C SER A 182 1.60 -8.60 -7.50
N LEU A 183 2.21 -8.43 -6.32
CA LEU A 183 1.91 -7.31 -5.42
C LEU A 183 2.28 -5.97 -6.07
N GLY A 184 3.49 -5.87 -6.64
CA GLY A 184 3.92 -4.66 -7.34
C GLY A 184 2.95 -4.28 -8.44
N LEU A 185 2.52 -5.26 -9.26
CA LEU A 185 1.55 -5.05 -10.33
C LEU A 185 0.17 -4.64 -9.82
N ALA A 186 -0.36 -5.33 -8.80
CA ALA A 186 -1.64 -4.97 -8.21
C ALA A 186 -1.61 -3.57 -7.58
N PHE A 187 -0.49 -3.19 -6.94
CA PHE A 187 -0.30 -1.83 -6.45
C PHE A 187 -0.14 -0.81 -7.59
N LEU A 188 0.54 -1.16 -8.67
CA LEU A 188 0.67 -0.28 -9.84
C LEU A 188 -0.69 0.00 -10.48
N VAL A 189 -1.49 -1.05 -10.74
CA VAL A 189 -2.84 -0.93 -11.29
C VAL A 189 -3.74 -0.12 -10.36
N GLY A 190 -3.74 -0.45 -9.07
CA GLY A 190 -4.57 0.25 -8.09
C GLY A 190 -4.20 1.72 -7.95
N SER A 191 -2.90 2.06 -7.83
CA SER A 191 -2.47 3.46 -7.71
C SER A 191 -2.66 4.26 -9.01
N ALA A 192 -2.50 3.63 -10.18
CA ALA A 192 -2.79 4.28 -11.46
C ALA A 192 -4.27 4.69 -11.61
N ILE A 193 -5.18 3.97 -10.96
CA ILE A 193 -6.61 4.31 -10.92
C ILE A 193 -6.92 5.25 -9.77
N LEU A 194 -6.30 5.06 -8.62
CA LEU A 194 -6.56 5.84 -7.42
C LEU A 194 -6.09 7.29 -7.56
N VAL A 195 -4.96 7.55 -8.23
CA VAL A 195 -4.46 8.90 -8.49
C VAL A 195 -5.52 9.77 -9.20
N PRO A 196 -6.01 9.44 -10.41
CA PRO A 196 -7.03 10.25 -11.07
C PRO A 196 -8.36 10.28 -10.30
N ALA A 197 -8.72 9.21 -9.58
CA ALA A 197 -9.91 9.19 -8.74
C ALA A 197 -9.82 10.23 -7.61
N HIS A 198 -8.66 10.36 -6.96
CA HIS A 198 -8.45 11.33 -5.89
C HIS A 198 -8.22 12.76 -6.38
N VAL A 199 -7.72 12.96 -7.59
CA VAL A 199 -7.76 14.27 -8.26
C VAL A 199 -9.21 14.70 -8.45
N LYS A 200 -10.07 13.80 -8.98
CA LYS A 200 -11.50 14.09 -9.21
C LYS A 200 -12.28 14.33 -7.92
N SER A 201 -11.96 13.62 -6.84
CA SER A 201 -12.64 13.77 -5.54
C SER A 201 -12.10 14.94 -4.69
N GLY A 202 -11.07 15.66 -5.16
CA GLY A 202 -10.47 16.78 -4.45
C GLY A 202 -9.59 16.41 -3.24
N ILE A 203 -9.28 15.12 -3.05
CA ILE A 203 -8.36 14.66 -2.00
C ILE A 203 -6.90 14.91 -2.40
N LEU A 204 -6.59 14.76 -3.70
CA LEU A 204 -5.30 15.15 -4.26
C LEU A 204 -5.45 16.56 -4.85
N ASP A 205 -5.06 17.54 -4.08
CA ASP A 205 -5.24 18.98 -4.33
C ASP A 205 -3.90 19.72 -4.48
N ASP A 206 -3.95 21.06 -4.51
CA ASP A 206 -2.78 21.93 -4.69
C ASP A 206 -1.78 21.88 -3.53
N LEU A 207 -2.16 21.36 -2.35
CA LEU A 207 -1.26 21.14 -1.21
C LEU A 207 -0.73 19.70 -1.17
N THR A 208 -1.63 18.73 -1.28
CA THR A 208 -1.30 17.32 -1.13
C THR A 208 -0.55 16.74 -2.33
N LEU A 209 -0.78 17.27 -3.54
CA LEU A 209 -0.07 16.83 -4.75
C LEU A 209 1.43 17.15 -4.71
N PRO A 210 1.87 18.41 -4.43
CA PRO A 210 3.30 18.69 -4.25
C PRO A 210 3.92 17.90 -3.11
N PHE A 211 3.19 17.69 -2.01
CA PHE A 211 3.67 16.90 -0.88
C PHE A 211 3.87 15.43 -1.27
N SER A 212 2.89 14.84 -1.95
CA SER A 212 3.01 13.47 -2.46
C SER A 212 4.20 13.32 -3.42
N LEU A 213 4.42 14.29 -4.31
CA LEU A 213 5.55 14.27 -5.23
C LEU A 213 6.89 14.38 -4.49
N ALA A 214 7.00 15.27 -3.51
CA ALA A 214 8.21 15.41 -2.69
C ALA A 214 8.55 14.09 -1.95
N MET A 215 7.56 13.36 -1.49
CA MET A 215 7.75 12.07 -0.78
C MET A 215 8.20 10.94 -1.71
N CYS A 216 8.16 11.10 -3.02
CA CYS A 216 8.71 10.10 -3.95
C CYS A 216 10.22 9.93 -3.76
N LEU A 217 10.96 11.02 -3.52
CA LEU A 217 12.42 10.97 -3.38
C LEU A 217 12.87 10.11 -2.17
N PRO A 218 12.41 10.37 -0.93
CA PRO A 218 12.80 9.56 0.22
C PRO A 218 12.39 8.08 0.07
N VAL A 219 11.23 7.80 -0.57
CA VAL A 219 10.81 6.42 -0.85
C VAL A 219 11.72 5.73 -1.83
N VAL A 220 12.09 6.38 -2.93
CA VAL A 220 12.98 5.80 -3.96
C VAL A 220 14.37 5.54 -3.36
N VAL A 221 14.92 6.49 -2.60
CA VAL A 221 16.20 6.31 -1.92
C VAL A 221 16.15 5.17 -0.90
N GLY A 222 15.14 5.17 -0.02
CA GLY A 222 14.94 4.10 0.94
C GLY A 222 14.80 2.73 0.26
N MET A 223 13.98 2.65 -0.79
CA MET A 223 13.79 1.41 -1.56
C MET A 223 15.08 0.92 -2.24
N ALA A 224 15.88 1.83 -2.81
CA ALA A 224 17.18 1.49 -3.40
C ALA A 224 18.12 0.86 -2.37
N ILE A 225 18.16 1.44 -1.16
CA ILE A 225 18.95 0.90 -0.04
C ILE A 225 18.39 -0.46 0.39
N GLY A 226 17.08 -0.58 0.61
CA GLY A 226 16.41 -1.82 1.01
C GLY A 226 16.66 -2.97 0.03
N LEU A 227 16.62 -2.70 -1.27
CA LEU A 227 16.92 -3.66 -2.33
C LEU A 227 18.36 -4.19 -2.29
N ARG A 228 19.36 -3.35 -1.90
CA ARG A 228 20.76 -3.76 -1.76
C ARG A 228 20.99 -4.69 -0.55
N TYR A 229 20.21 -4.49 0.50
CA TYR A 229 20.31 -5.28 1.71
C TYR A 229 19.39 -6.50 1.71
N GLN A 230 18.48 -6.63 0.73
CA GLN A 230 17.48 -7.69 0.64
C GLN A 230 18.07 -9.10 0.79
N ASP A 231 19.23 -9.36 0.19
CA ASP A 231 19.87 -10.68 0.20
C ASP A 231 20.83 -10.90 1.40
N ARG A 232 21.13 -9.83 2.17
CA ARG A 232 22.06 -9.87 3.31
C ARG A 232 21.36 -9.96 4.67
N MET A 233 20.07 -9.68 4.72
CA MET A 233 19.29 -9.65 5.96
C MET A 233 18.60 -10.99 6.21
N ASP A 234 18.49 -11.36 7.49
CA ASP A 234 17.56 -12.42 7.89
C ASP A 234 16.12 -11.93 7.59
N GLN A 235 15.61 -12.42 6.47
CA GLN A 235 14.29 -12.03 5.94
C GLN A 235 13.15 -12.40 6.91
N VAL A 236 13.31 -13.46 7.69
CA VAL A 236 12.28 -13.91 8.64
C VAL A 236 12.23 -12.98 9.83
N LEU A 237 13.38 -12.67 10.42
CA LEU A 237 13.47 -11.76 11.56
C LEU A 237 13.04 -10.35 11.18
N PHE A 238 13.56 -9.82 10.06
CA PHE A 238 13.20 -8.48 9.58
C PHE A 238 11.71 -8.34 9.30
N ARG A 239 11.11 -9.34 8.64
CA ARG A 239 9.67 -9.36 8.39
C ARG A 239 8.86 -9.37 9.69
N LYS A 240 9.26 -10.16 10.69
CA LYS A 240 8.58 -10.19 12.00
C LYS A 240 8.65 -8.85 12.71
N VAL A 241 9.80 -8.19 12.72
CA VAL A 241 9.98 -6.86 13.32
C VAL A 241 9.11 -5.83 12.59
N ALA A 242 9.13 -5.80 11.24
CA ALA A 242 8.30 -4.90 10.46
C ALA A 242 6.80 -5.10 10.75
N LEU A 243 6.33 -6.36 10.85
CA LEU A 243 4.94 -6.67 11.17
C LEU A 243 4.56 -6.27 12.61
N ALA A 244 5.47 -6.42 13.57
CA ALA A 244 5.24 -5.97 14.96
C ALA A 244 5.08 -4.44 15.03
N VAL A 245 5.96 -3.69 14.34
CA VAL A 245 5.83 -2.22 14.21
C VAL A 245 4.51 -1.83 13.55
N LEU A 246 4.09 -2.56 12.51
CA LEU A 246 2.80 -2.33 11.86
C LEU A 246 1.61 -2.61 12.78
N CYS A 247 1.67 -3.63 13.63
CA CYS A 247 0.63 -3.86 14.64
C CYS A 247 0.51 -2.67 15.61
N ILE A 248 1.64 -2.15 16.10
CA ILE A 248 1.66 -0.98 17.01
C ILE A 248 1.07 0.25 16.30
N ALA A 249 1.48 0.49 15.05
CA ALA A 249 0.95 1.59 14.25
C ALA A 249 -0.56 1.45 14.01
N GLY A 250 -1.04 0.24 13.69
CA GLY A 250 -2.46 -0.05 13.53
C GLY A 250 -3.27 0.17 14.80
N LEU A 251 -2.74 -0.24 15.97
CA LEU A 251 -3.37 0.02 17.27
C LEU A 251 -3.46 1.53 17.57
N ASN A 252 -2.43 2.31 17.21
CA ASN A 252 -2.48 3.76 17.36
C ASN A 252 -3.55 4.40 16.46
N LEU A 253 -3.72 3.91 15.21
CA LEU A 253 -4.82 4.36 14.34
C LEU A 253 -6.20 4.01 14.92
N LEU A 254 -6.38 2.79 15.46
CA LEU A 254 -7.61 2.41 16.14
C LEU A 254 -7.90 3.34 17.31
N ARG A 255 -6.91 3.64 18.14
CA ARG A 255 -7.05 4.60 19.24
C ARG A 255 -7.55 5.96 18.74
N ARG A 256 -6.93 6.52 17.68
CA ARG A 256 -7.34 7.81 17.09
C ARG A 256 -8.74 7.81 16.50
N GLY A 257 -9.19 6.69 16.00
CA GLY A 257 -10.53 6.57 15.41
C GLY A 257 -11.64 6.35 16.46
N LEU A 258 -11.28 5.89 17.67
CA LEU A 258 -12.23 5.61 18.75
C LEU A 258 -12.32 6.74 19.80
N MET A 259 -11.36 7.68 19.77
CA MET A 259 -11.34 8.89 20.62
C MET A 259 -11.77 10.12 19.82
#